data_61c0f3197b68d49f505ffc5b54905924
#
_entry.id   61c0f3197b68d49f505ffc5b54905924
#
_cell.length_a   1.000
_cell.length_b   1.000
_cell.length_c   1.000
_cell.angle_alpha   90.00
_cell.angle_beta   90.00
_cell.angle_gamma   90.00
#
_symmetry.space_group_name_H-M   'P 1'
#
loop_
_entity.id
_entity.type
_entity.pdbx_description
1 polymer ?
#
loop_
_entity_poly.entity_id
_entity_poly.type
_entity_poly.pdbx_seq_one_letter_code
_entity_poly.pdbx_strand_id
1 'polypeptide(L)'
;MSLSRRSLIQTAILGSAAAAAGTVSVAQAKIKKPLGPQKVSEKRRVLIQSSSRYHTSGYLDFAGDQYEQLYGSTKHEILFIPYAKVAGTYDAYEKQVQDAFKPFGHKIISIHRFKDPQKAVREASAIAVGGGNTWALVTRMYEAGIIDLIRDQVNGGIPYCGWSAGGNVACPTLRTTNDMPIAEPPSFNTFGFIPFQTNPHFISAAGTSGLNNETREDRLEEFLWYNKDEEVIGLPEGTALFVTGEHDCEVIGPKDAEALYWFRQAEMGMRLERIALGTKFDLRKIVPGGKL
;
A
#
# COMPACT_ATOMS: atom_id res chain seq x y z
N MET A 1 35.27 -2.94 -57.61
CA MET A 1 35.77 -4.23 -57.06
C MET A 1 35.49 -4.27 -55.58
N SER A 2 34.49 -5.05 -55.22
CA SER A 2 34.00 -5.27 -53.84
C SER A 2 34.81 -6.40 -53.20
N LEU A 3 35.41 -6.18 -52.04
CA LEU A 3 35.98 -7.25 -51.22
C LEU A 3 35.22 -7.35 -49.90
N SER A 4 34.63 -8.52 -49.79
CA SER A 4 33.78 -9.05 -48.75
C SER A 4 34.51 -9.11 -47.35
N ARG A 5 33.84 -8.58 -46.32
CA ARG A 5 34.21 -8.80 -44.90
C ARG A 5 33.61 -10.11 -44.40
N ARG A 6 34.20 -11.25 -44.76
CA ARG A 6 33.91 -12.55 -44.10
C ARG A 6 35.21 -13.37 -44.14
N SER A 7 35.92 -13.45 -43.03
CA SER A 7 36.78 -14.53 -42.54
C SER A 7 37.90 -13.97 -41.68
N LEU A 8 37.65 -13.91 -40.41
CA LEU A 8 38.70 -13.80 -39.35
C LEU A 8 38.03 -13.99 -37.98
N ILE A 9 37.58 -15.21 -37.69
CA ILE A 9 37.43 -15.72 -36.32
C ILE A 9 37.50 -17.25 -36.41
N GLN A 10 38.68 -17.76 -36.38
CA GLN A 10 39.01 -19.11 -35.90
C GLN A 10 40.48 -19.18 -35.56
N THR A 11 40.75 -19.31 -34.31
CA THR A 11 41.94 -19.84 -33.66
C THR A 11 42.40 -18.96 -32.50
N ALA A 12 41.98 -19.28 -31.31
CA ALA A 12 42.77 -19.10 -30.07
C ALA A 12 42.10 -19.84 -28.90
N ILE A 13 42.68 -20.95 -28.58
CA ILE A 13 43.28 -21.34 -27.32
C ILE A 13 42.29 -21.87 -26.27
N LEU A 14 42.35 -23.21 -26.14
CA LEU A 14 42.05 -23.99 -24.96
C LEU A 14 42.96 -23.53 -23.80
N GLY A 15 42.34 -22.84 -22.84
CA GLY A 15 42.94 -22.56 -21.52
C GLY A 15 41.94 -23.03 -20.46
N SER A 16 42.24 -24.20 -19.85
CA SER A 16 41.51 -24.74 -18.73
C SER A 16 41.65 -23.82 -17.51
N ALA A 17 40.56 -23.12 -17.14
CA ALA A 17 40.40 -22.57 -15.82
C ALA A 17 39.18 -23.23 -15.19
N ALA A 18 39.42 -24.13 -14.24
CA ALA A 18 38.41 -24.69 -13.38
C ALA A 18 37.86 -23.55 -12.48
N ALA A 19 36.76 -22.95 -12.91
CA ALA A 19 35.99 -22.07 -12.07
C ALA A 19 35.11 -22.92 -11.15
N ALA A 20 35.41 -22.91 -9.85
CA ALA A 20 34.55 -23.47 -8.83
C ALA A 20 33.17 -22.75 -8.91
N ALA A 21 32.18 -23.44 -9.47
CA ALA A 21 30.81 -23.03 -9.43
C ALA A 21 30.29 -23.19 -7.99
N GLY A 22 30.47 -22.14 -7.20
CA GLY A 22 29.74 -21.98 -5.95
C GLY A 22 28.24 -21.87 -6.27
N THR A 23 27.51 -22.96 -6.07
CA THR A 23 26.05 -22.94 -6.09
C THR A 23 25.58 -22.05 -4.96
N VAL A 24 25.24 -20.80 -5.28
CA VAL A 24 24.44 -19.95 -4.40
C VAL A 24 23.06 -20.58 -4.35
N SER A 25 22.83 -21.35 -3.30
CA SER A 25 21.49 -21.84 -2.97
C SER A 25 20.64 -20.64 -2.61
N VAL A 26 19.88 -20.14 -3.59
CA VAL A 26 18.75 -19.24 -3.31
C VAL A 26 17.76 -20.11 -2.53
N ALA A 27 17.72 -19.92 -1.22
CA ALA A 27 16.71 -20.51 -0.38
C ALA A 27 15.35 -19.99 -0.89
N GLN A 28 14.65 -20.81 -1.69
CA GLN A 28 13.25 -20.54 -2.03
C GLN A 28 12.49 -20.41 -0.71
N ALA A 29 12.13 -19.18 -0.35
CA ALA A 29 11.21 -18.95 0.74
C ALA A 29 9.94 -19.76 0.41
N LYS A 30 9.67 -20.80 1.20
CA LYS A 30 8.43 -21.57 1.07
C LYS A 30 7.29 -20.56 1.15
N ILE A 31 6.55 -20.40 0.05
CA ILE A 31 5.30 -19.65 0.03
C ILE A 31 4.43 -20.26 1.11
N LYS A 32 4.33 -19.61 2.27
CA LYS A 32 3.43 -20.04 3.32
C LYS A 32 2.01 -19.94 2.75
N LYS A 33 1.23 -21.02 2.91
CA LYS A 33 -0.21 -20.99 2.63
C LYS A 33 -0.81 -19.74 3.27
N PRO A 34 -1.81 -19.10 2.62
CA PRO A 34 -2.57 -18.04 3.26
C PRO A 34 -2.99 -18.51 4.65
N LEU A 35 -2.69 -17.73 5.67
CA LEU A 35 -3.16 -18.02 7.02
C LEU A 35 -4.69 -18.07 6.97
N GLY A 36 -5.28 -19.13 7.54
CA GLY A 36 -6.73 -19.26 7.64
C GLY A 36 -7.35 -18.02 8.31
N PRO A 37 -8.69 -17.87 8.28
CA PRO A 37 -9.35 -16.67 8.79
C PRO A 37 -8.93 -16.44 10.25
N GLN A 38 -8.22 -15.33 10.48
CA GLN A 38 -7.83 -14.90 11.81
C GLN A 38 -9.03 -14.20 12.46
N LYS A 39 -9.25 -14.48 13.73
CA LYS A 39 -10.27 -13.75 14.50
C LYS A 39 -9.87 -12.27 14.58
N VAL A 40 -10.69 -11.41 14.01
CA VAL A 40 -10.50 -9.97 14.05
C VAL A 40 -11.11 -9.40 15.32
N SER A 41 -10.38 -8.53 16.02
CA SER A 41 -10.84 -7.86 17.23
C SER A 41 -11.91 -6.80 16.89
N GLU A 42 -12.96 -6.72 17.71
CA GLU A 42 -13.93 -5.62 17.67
C GLU A 42 -13.28 -4.24 17.90
N LYS A 43 -12.11 -4.21 18.53
CA LYS A 43 -11.33 -2.99 18.79
C LYS A 43 -10.44 -2.58 17.61
N ARG A 44 -10.37 -3.36 16.54
CA ARG A 44 -9.56 -3.04 15.38
C ARG A 44 -9.95 -1.68 14.78
N ARG A 45 -8.96 -0.86 14.49
CA ARG A 45 -9.12 0.44 13.83
C ARG A 45 -8.03 0.59 12.77
N VAL A 46 -8.45 0.79 11.53
CA VAL A 46 -7.56 0.90 10.38
C VAL A 46 -7.94 2.13 9.58
N LEU A 47 -7.00 3.06 9.42
CA LEU A 47 -7.15 4.27 8.63
C LEU A 47 -6.33 4.11 7.34
N ILE A 48 -7.03 4.04 6.20
CA ILE A 48 -6.45 3.86 4.86
C ILE A 48 -6.57 5.18 4.10
N GLN A 49 -5.49 5.95 4.04
CA GLN A 49 -5.48 7.29 3.47
C GLN A 49 -4.94 7.29 2.04
N SER A 50 -5.58 8.05 1.16
CA SER A 50 -5.12 8.25 -0.21
C SER A 50 -3.75 8.90 -0.28
N SER A 51 -3.55 9.99 0.47
CA SER A 51 -2.40 10.87 0.31
C SER A 51 -1.88 11.41 1.64
N SER A 52 -0.67 11.97 1.62
CA SER A 52 -0.09 12.71 2.74
C SER A 52 -0.31 14.22 2.66
N ARG A 53 -0.92 14.70 1.58
CA ARG A 53 -1.23 16.12 1.35
C ARG A 53 -2.61 16.25 0.74
N TYR A 54 -3.22 17.40 0.97
CA TYR A 54 -4.47 17.78 0.35
C TYR A 54 -4.40 19.26 -0.01
N HIS A 55 -4.56 19.61 -1.29
CA HIS A 55 -4.34 20.95 -1.82
C HIS A 55 -2.99 21.55 -1.35
N THR A 56 -3.04 22.72 -0.73
CA THR A 56 -1.88 23.44 -0.20
C THR A 56 -1.52 23.08 1.24
N SER A 57 -2.15 22.03 1.82
CA SER A 57 -1.87 21.62 3.20
C SER A 57 -0.41 21.18 3.39
N GLY A 58 0.11 21.36 4.60
CA GLY A 58 1.34 20.73 5.02
C GLY A 58 1.23 19.19 5.03
N TYR A 59 2.32 18.54 5.39
CA TYR A 59 2.37 17.09 5.42
C TYR A 59 1.47 16.53 6.52
N LEU A 60 0.41 15.80 6.14
CA LEU A 60 -0.62 15.20 7.01
C LEU A 60 -1.47 16.20 7.82
N ASP A 61 -1.33 17.50 7.60
CA ASP A 61 -2.04 18.54 8.38
C ASP A 61 -3.56 18.44 8.25
N PHE A 62 -4.06 18.03 7.06
CA PHE A 62 -5.50 17.90 6.81
C PHE A 62 -6.15 16.74 7.58
N ALA A 63 -5.35 15.82 8.13
CA ALA A 63 -5.82 14.53 8.66
C ALA A 63 -6.05 14.54 10.18
N GLY A 64 -6.08 15.71 10.82
CA GLY A 64 -6.21 15.83 12.28
C GLY A 64 -7.40 15.09 12.86
N ASP A 65 -8.61 15.38 12.36
CA ASP A 65 -9.86 14.73 12.79
C ASP A 65 -9.80 13.20 12.58
N GLN A 66 -9.14 12.75 11.50
CA GLN A 66 -8.96 11.33 11.20
C GLN A 66 -8.07 10.65 12.25
N TYR A 67 -7.00 11.32 12.70
CA TYR A 67 -6.12 10.79 13.75
C TYR A 67 -6.77 10.81 15.12
N GLU A 68 -7.57 11.83 15.43
CA GLU A 68 -8.36 11.86 16.68
C GLU A 68 -9.37 10.70 16.70
N GLN A 69 -10.03 10.41 15.59
CA GLN A 69 -10.94 9.28 15.46
C GLN A 69 -10.21 7.94 15.61
N LEU A 70 -9.01 7.81 15.03
CA LEU A 70 -8.20 6.60 15.08
C LEU A 70 -7.67 6.29 16.50
N TYR A 71 -7.07 7.28 17.15
CA TYR A 71 -6.34 7.10 18.41
C TYR A 71 -7.16 7.48 19.63
N GLY A 72 -8.21 8.28 19.47
CA GLY A 72 -8.99 8.83 20.58
C GLY A 72 -8.11 9.70 21.50
N SER A 73 -8.38 9.66 22.81
CA SER A 73 -7.61 10.41 23.80
C SER A 73 -6.27 9.77 24.19
N THR A 74 -6.02 8.53 23.78
CA THR A 74 -4.80 7.79 24.12
C THR A 74 -3.60 8.34 23.38
N LYS A 75 -2.53 8.64 24.10
CA LYS A 75 -1.25 9.01 23.49
C LYS A 75 -0.42 7.75 23.23
N HIS A 76 0.03 7.60 21.99
CA HIS A 76 0.77 6.44 21.54
C HIS A 76 2.23 6.78 21.23
N GLU A 77 3.10 5.81 21.49
CA GLU A 77 4.38 5.68 20.82
C GLU A 77 4.14 4.83 19.57
N ILE A 78 4.10 5.48 18.41
CA ILE A 78 3.70 4.87 17.14
C ILE A 78 4.93 4.32 16.43
N LEU A 79 4.93 3.02 16.16
CA LEU A 79 5.96 2.41 15.31
C LEU A 79 5.75 2.84 13.86
N PHE A 80 6.71 3.57 13.31
CA PHE A 80 6.67 4.07 11.96
C PHE A 80 7.47 3.19 11.00
N ILE A 81 6.86 2.79 9.88
CA ILE A 81 7.47 1.98 8.82
C ILE A 81 7.79 2.91 7.63
N PRO A 82 9.05 3.34 7.43
CA PRO A 82 9.45 4.27 6.37
C PRO A 82 9.85 3.58 5.05
N TYR A 83 9.65 2.29 4.92
CA TYR A 83 10.26 1.44 3.89
C TYR A 83 9.87 1.78 2.44
N ALA A 84 8.79 2.55 2.25
CA ALA A 84 8.44 3.11 0.94
C ALA A 84 9.41 4.23 0.48
N LYS A 85 10.21 4.80 1.40
CA LYS A 85 11.15 5.88 1.08
C LYS A 85 12.35 5.33 0.33
N VAL A 86 12.52 5.76 -0.92
CA VAL A 86 13.63 5.33 -1.79
C VAL A 86 14.75 6.36 -1.80
N ALA A 87 14.41 7.63 -1.95
CA ALA A 87 15.39 8.73 -1.94
C ALA A 87 15.39 9.47 -0.60
N GLY A 88 16.57 9.88 -0.12
CA GLY A 88 16.76 10.52 1.18
C GLY A 88 16.97 9.50 2.31
N THR A 89 16.85 9.94 3.55
CA THR A 89 17.11 9.13 4.73
C THR A 89 15.83 8.80 5.50
N TYR A 90 15.83 7.69 6.22
CA TYR A 90 14.73 7.34 7.13
C TYR A 90 14.64 8.31 8.33
N ASP A 91 15.79 8.85 8.79
CA ASP A 91 15.81 9.87 9.85
C ASP A 91 15.06 11.14 9.45
N ALA A 92 15.29 11.64 8.24
CA ALA A 92 14.58 12.81 7.73
C ALA A 92 13.07 12.54 7.57
N TYR A 93 12.71 11.33 7.14
CA TYR A 93 11.31 10.93 7.00
C TYR A 93 10.63 10.76 8.36
N GLU A 94 11.28 10.11 9.33
CA GLU A 94 10.81 10.00 10.70
C GLU A 94 10.57 11.39 11.31
N LYS A 95 11.53 12.31 11.14
CA LYS A 95 11.38 13.69 11.63
C LYS A 95 10.16 14.37 11.01
N GLN A 96 9.96 14.26 9.70
CA GLN A 96 8.82 14.84 9.00
C GLN A 96 7.49 14.32 9.56
N VAL A 97 7.40 13.00 9.79
CA VAL A 97 6.20 12.37 10.37
C VAL A 97 6.03 12.77 11.83
N GLN A 98 7.11 12.84 12.62
CA GLN A 98 7.05 13.30 14.01
C GLN A 98 6.54 14.74 14.10
N ASP A 99 7.00 15.63 13.21
CA ASP A 99 6.54 17.02 13.20
C ASP A 99 5.02 17.09 12.90
N ALA A 100 4.53 16.26 12.00
CA ALA A 100 3.10 16.17 11.68
C ALA A 100 2.23 15.58 12.82
N PHE A 101 2.76 14.64 13.60
CA PHE A 101 2.05 14.01 14.72
C PHE A 101 2.21 14.74 16.06
N LYS A 102 3.12 15.71 16.13
CA LYS A 102 3.37 16.48 17.35
C LYS A 102 2.13 17.22 17.88
N PRO A 103 1.28 17.87 17.05
CA PRO A 103 0.07 18.53 17.52
C PRO A 103 -0.90 17.58 18.25
N PHE A 104 -0.92 16.30 17.87
CA PHE A 104 -1.78 15.28 18.46
C PHE A 104 -1.16 14.64 19.71
N GLY A 105 0.09 14.99 20.06
CA GLY A 105 0.78 14.50 21.26
C GLY A 105 1.28 13.07 21.15
N HIS A 106 1.39 12.52 19.93
CA HIS A 106 1.97 11.20 19.70
C HIS A 106 3.49 11.30 19.49
N LYS A 107 4.19 10.23 19.84
CA LYS A 107 5.61 10.04 19.57
C LYS A 107 5.79 9.06 18.43
N ILE A 108 6.60 9.41 17.44
CA ILE A 108 6.96 8.55 16.30
C ILE A 108 8.32 7.92 16.56
N ILE A 109 8.43 6.60 16.41
CA ILE A 109 9.69 5.87 16.42
C ILE A 109 9.76 5.00 15.18
N SER A 110 10.73 5.27 14.33
CA SER A 110 10.88 4.52 13.09
C SER A 110 11.54 3.16 13.33
N ILE A 111 11.03 2.15 12.63
CA ILE A 111 11.48 0.75 12.74
C ILE A 111 12.99 0.58 12.46
N HIS A 112 13.59 1.44 11.63
CA HIS A 112 15.02 1.37 11.31
C HIS A 112 15.95 1.62 12.52
N ARG A 113 15.42 2.15 13.63
CA ARG A 113 16.16 2.32 14.89
C ARG A 113 16.31 1.04 15.69
N PHE A 114 15.55 0.00 15.35
CA PHE A 114 15.55 -1.26 16.05
C PHE A 114 16.44 -2.29 15.36
N LYS A 115 17.25 -3.01 16.12
CA LYS A 115 18.06 -4.13 15.62
C LYS A 115 17.19 -5.34 15.22
N ASP A 116 16.07 -5.51 15.90
CA ASP A 116 15.09 -6.57 15.65
C ASP A 116 13.74 -5.92 15.25
N PRO A 117 13.46 -5.79 13.95
CA PRO A 117 12.22 -5.19 13.46
C PRO A 117 10.98 -6.03 13.82
N GLN A 118 11.13 -7.35 13.93
CA GLN A 118 10.02 -8.23 14.27
C GLN A 118 9.61 -8.03 15.73
N LYS A 119 10.58 -7.89 16.65
CA LYS A 119 10.32 -7.56 18.04
C LYS A 119 9.64 -6.19 18.16
N ALA A 120 10.13 -5.19 17.42
CA ALA A 120 9.53 -3.86 17.43
C ALA A 120 8.05 -3.89 17.02
N VAL A 121 7.69 -4.68 16.00
CA VAL A 121 6.28 -4.86 15.61
C VAL A 121 5.46 -5.56 16.70
N ARG A 122 5.99 -6.60 17.34
CA ARG A 122 5.25 -7.31 18.42
C ARG A 122 4.97 -6.44 19.64
N GLU A 123 5.85 -5.46 19.92
CA GLU A 123 5.75 -4.58 21.08
C GLU A 123 5.08 -3.23 20.76
N ALA A 124 4.71 -3.00 19.50
CA ALA A 124 4.09 -1.75 19.08
C ALA A 124 2.71 -1.53 19.72
N SER A 125 2.44 -0.30 20.15
CA SER A 125 1.12 0.11 20.66
C SER A 125 0.23 0.73 19.57
N ALA A 126 0.83 1.13 18.45
CA ALA A 126 0.18 1.61 17.24
C ALA A 126 1.18 1.52 16.07
N ILE A 127 0.71 1.41 14.86
CA ILE A 127 1.55 1.27 13.65
C ILE A 127 1.15 2.30 12.61
N ALA A 128 2.15 2.99 12.04
CA ALA A 128 1.98 3.88 10.90
C ALA A 128 2.87 3.45 9.74
N VAL A 129 2.33 3.39 8.52
CA VAL A 129 3.07 3.04 7.31
C VAL A 129 3.08 4.20 6.33
N GLY A 130 4.27 4.68 6.01
CA GLY A 130 4.48 5.84 5.17
C GLY A 130 4.29 5.59 3.68
N GLY A 131 4.04 6.68 2.93
CA GLY A 131 4.01 6.68 1.48
C GLY A 131 5.40 6.70 0.84
N GLY A 132 5.44 6.53 -0.46
CA GLY A 132 6.59 6.45 -1.35
C GLY A 132 6.36 5.34 -2.36
N ASN A 133 7.38 4.55 -2.70
CA ASN A 133 7.23 3.48 -3.67
C ASN A 133 6.73 2.18 -2.99
N THR A 134 5.60 1.69 -3.44
CA THR A 134 4.92 0.51 -2.87
C THR A 134 5.73 -0.78 -3.09
N TRP A 135 6.41 -0.91 -4.22
CA TRP A 135 7.24 -2.10 -4.52
C TRP A 135 8.41 -2.20 -3.55
N ALA A 136 9.11 -1.09 -3.32
CA ALA A 136 10.19 -1.03 -2.35
C ALA A 136 9.69 -1.29 -0.91
N LEU A 137 8.51 -0.76 -0.56
CA LEU A 137 7.87 -1.00 0.74
C LEU A 137 7.65 -2.48 0.99
N VAL A 138 6.96 -3.15 0.06
CA VAL A 138 6.59 -4.57 0.20
C VAL A 138 7.83 -5.45 0.21
N THR A 139 8.81 -5.21 -0.68
CA THR A 139 10.07 -5.95 -0.70
C THR A 139 10.76 -5.89 0.67
N ARG A 140 10.96 -4.69 1.22
CA ARG A 140 11.66 -4.50 2.49
C ARG A 140 10.87 -5.04 3.69
N MET A 141 9.53 -5.01 3.64
CA MET A 141 8.71 -5.64 4.68
C MET A 141 8.83 -7.17 4.67
N TYR A 142 8.93 -7.78 3.47
CA TYR A 142 9.20 -9.22 3.35
C TYR A 142 10.61 -9.57 3.85
N GLU A 143 11.63 -8.81 3.45
CA GLU A 143 13.01 -8.99 3.93
C GLU A 143 13.11 -8.90 5.46
N ALA A 144 12.38 -7.96 6.07
CA ALA A 144 12.30 -7.82 7.52
C ALA A 144 11.41 -8.88 8.20
N GLY A 145 10.62 -9.64 7.44
CA GLY A 145 9.70 -10.67 7.96
C GLY A 145 8.55 -10.11 8.82
N ILE A 146 8.04 -8.90 8.48
CA ILE A 146 7.08 -8.17 9.33
C ILE A 146 5.66 -8.09 8.78
N ILE A 147 5.38 -8.54 7.55
CA ILE A 147 4.03 -8.42 6.96
C ILE A 147 2.99 -9.16 7.78
N ASP A 148 3.21 -10.44 8.05
CA ASP A 148 2.28 -11.25 8.84
C ASP A 148 2.16 -10.74 10.27
N LEU A 149 3.27 -10.29 10.88
CA LEU A 149 3.27 -9.75 12.22
C LEU A 149 2.45 -8.46 12.35
N ILE A 150 2.58 -7.55 11.37
CA ILE A 150 1.76 -6.32 11.34
C ILE A 150 0.29 -6.69 11.20
N ARG A 151 -0.05 -7.63 10.29
CA ARG A 151 -1.42 -8.12 10.12
C ARG A 151 -1.99 -8.65 11.43
N ASP A 152 -1.24 -9.49 12.13
CA ASP A 152 -1.67 -10.11 13.38
C ASP A 152 -1.89 -9.07 14.48
N GLN A 153 -0.96 -8.12 14.65
CA GLN A 153 -1.08 -7.05 15.65
C GLN A 153 -2.30 -6.16 15.39
N VAL A 154 -2.51 -5.74 14.13
CA VAL A 154 -3.63 -4.87 13.76
C VAL A 154 -4.96 -5.61 13.89
N ASN A 155 -5.06 -6.86 13.45
CA ASN A 155 -6.25 -7.69 13.67
C ASN A 155 -6.50 -7.96 15.16
N GLY A 156 -5.45 -7.97 15.96
CA GLY A 156 -5.53 -8.04 17.42
C GLY A 156 -6.05 -6.76 18.10
N GLY A 157 -6.15 -5.65 17.36
CA GLY A 157 -6.71 -4.38 17.85
C GLY A 157 -5.72 -3.22 17.98
N ILE A 158 -4.46 -3.39 17.56
CA ILE A 158 -3.49 -2.29 17.49
C ILE A 158 -3.92 -1.32 16.37
N PRO A 159 -4.04 0.00 16.64
CA PRO A 159 -4.41 0.97 15.62
C PRO A 159 -3.40 1.03 14.48
N TYR A 160 -3.91 1.14 13.26
CA TYR A 160 -3.11 1.27 12.04
C TYR A 160 -3.50 2.52 11.27
N CYS A 161 -2.52 3.27 10.77
CA CYS A 161 -2.73 4.22 9.69
C CYS A 161 -1.69 4.01 8.59
N GLY A 162 -2.13 4.18 7.34
CA GLY A 162 -1.25 4.12 6.18
C GLY A 162 -1.70 5.10 5.11
N TRP A 163 -0.76 5.83 4.53
CA TRP A 163 -1.05 6.80 3.47
C TRP A 163 -0.30 6.48 2.19
N SER A 164 -0.92 6.72 1.03
CA SER A 164 -0.36 6.43 -0.29
C SER A 164 0.06 4.95 -0.39
N ALA A 165 1.34 4.63 -0.54
CA ALA A 165 1.84 3.25 -0.50
C ALA A 165 1.41 2.51 0.76
N GLY A 166 1.46 3.17 1.95
CA GLY A 166 0.96 2.61 3.21
C GLY A 166 -0.54 2.35 3.19
N GLY A 167 -1.33 3.17 2.49
CA GLY A 167 -2.75 2.93 2.24
C GLY A 167 -2.96 1.74 1.30
N ASN A 168 -2.19 1.66 0.21
CA ASN A 168 -2.30 0.57 -0.76
C ASN A 168 -2.01 -0.82 -0.16
N VAL A 169 -1.01 -0.94 0.72
CA VAL A 169 -0.68 -2.24 1.35
C VAL A 169 -1.70 -2.71 2.39
N ALA A 170 -2.73 -1.92 2.72
CA ALA A 170 -3.88 -2.38 3.50
C ALA A 170 -4.78 -3.36 2.72
N CYS A 171 -4.67 -3.38 1.40
CA CYS A 171 -5.36 -4.28 0.46
C CYS A 171 -4.86 -5.73 0.55
N PRO A 172 -5.52 -6.67 -0.15
CA PRO A 172 -5.01 -8.04 -0.28
C PRO A 172 -3.66 -8.12 -1.00
N THR A 173 -3.45 -7.26 -2.01
CA THR A 173 -2.21 -7.21 -2.79
C THR A 173 -1.82 -5.78 -3.15
N LEU A 174 -0.56 -5.58 -3.56
CA LEU A 174 -0.07 -4.29 -4.05
C LEU A 174 -0.43 -4.01 -5.53
N ARG A 175 -1.17 -4.90 -6.23
CA ARG A 175 -1.31 -4.90 -7.71
C ARG A 175 -1.97 -3.66 -8.30
N THR A 176 -2.72 -2.90 -7.52
CA THR A 176 -3.36 -1.66 -7.98
C THR A 176 -2.54 -0.40 -7.66
N THR A 177 -1.27 -0.55 -7.28
CA THR A 177 -0.37 0.60 -7.09
C THR A 177 -0.10 1.32 -8.42
N ASN A 178 0.06 2.64 -8.34
CA ASN A 178 0.48 3.45 -9.49
C ASN A 178 2.00 3.55 -9.62
N ASP A 179 2.74 2.98 -8.68
CA ASP A 179 4.19 3.12 -8.59
C ASP A 179 4.90 2.27 -9.65
N MET A 180 6.00 2.79 -10.15
CA MET A 180 6.89 2.01 -11.02
C MET A 180 7.51 0.85 -10.23
N PRO A 181 7.55 -0.37 -10.80
CA PRO A 181 8.10 -1.58 -10.16
C PRO A 181 9.63 -1.54 -10.13
N ILE A 182 10.20 -0.82 -9.16
CA ILE A 182 11.68 -0.66 -9.00
C ILE A 182 12.32 -1.75 -8.15
N ALA A 183 11.53 -2.64 -7.57
CA ALA A 183 11.96 -3.78 -6.78
C ALA A 183 11.00 -4.93 -7.02
N GLU A 184 11.46 -6.16 -6.83
CA GLU A 184 10.68 -7.38 -7.02
C GLU A 184 10.43 -8.04 -5.65
N PRO A 185 9.25 -7.89 -5.06
CA PRO A 185 8.92 -8.56 -3.81
C PRO A 185 8.70 -10.06 -4.06
N PRO A 186 8.98 -10.92 -3.07
CA PRO A 186 8.78 -12.38 -3.20
C PRO A 186 7.30 -12.77 -3.33
N SER A 187 6.39 -11.85 -3.03
CA SER A 187 4.94 -12.00 -3.21
C SER A 187 4.29 -10.63 -3.35
N PHE A 188 3.16 -10.57 -4.06
CA PHE A 188 2.32 -9.37 -4.15
C PHE A 188 1.36 -9.24 -2.95
N ASN A 189 1.24 -10.26 -2.11
CA ASN A 189 0.36 -10.25 -0.96
C ASN A 189 0.80 -9.19 0.05
N THR A 190 -0.19 -8.49 0.61
CA THR A 190 0.00 -7.44 1.60
C THR A 190 -0.85 -7.71 2.85
N PHE A 191 -1.35 -6.70 3.56
CA PHE A 191 -1.99 -6.95 4.86
C PHE A 191 -3.39 -7.58 4.76
N GLY A 192 -4.17 -7.23 3.73
CA GLY A 192 -5.53 -7.75 3.58
C GLY A 192 -6.47 -7.31 4.70
N PHE A 193 -6.36 -6.06 5.16
CA PHE A 193 -7.28 -5.49 6.16
C PHE A 193 -8.67 -5.24 5.60
N ILE A 194 -8.78 -5.11 4.29
CA ILE A 194 -10.01 -4.99 3.51
C ILE A 194 -10.02 -6.04 2.41
N PRO A 195 -11.21 -6.51 1.94
CA PRO A 195 -11.30 -7.61 0.98
C PRO A 195 -11.20 -7.18 -0.49
N PHE A 196 -10.97 -5.92 -0.78
CA PHE A 196 -10.88 -5.33 -2.11
C PHE A 196 -9.61 -4.51 -2.28
N GLN A 197 -9.34 -4.06 -3.49
CA GLN A 197 -8.19 -3.22 -3.81
C GLN A 197 -8.53 -1.73 -3.65
N THR A 198 -7.52 -0.90 -3.35
CA THR A 198 -7.63 0.56 -3.46
C THR A 198 -6.62 1.11 -4.45
N ASN A 199 -6.97 2.22 -5.10
CA ASN A 199 -6.04 3.00 -5.91
C ASN A 199 -5.89 4.40 -5.29
N PRO A 200 -4.87 4.62 -4.44
CA PRO A 200 -4.56 5.93 -3.87
C PRO A 200 -4.16 6.94 -4.95
N HIS A 201 -4.29 8.23 -4.63
CA HIS A 201 -4.04 9.34 -5.57
C HIS A 201 -4.88 9.20 -6.86
N PHE A 202 -6.09 8.68 -6.73
CA PHE A 202 -6.97 8.55 -7.88
C PHE A 202 -7.35 9.93 -8.43
N ILE A 203 -7.22 10.08 -9.75
CA ILE A 203 -7.63 11.28 -10.49
C ILE A 203 -8.56 10.82 -11.60
N SER A 204 -9.81 11.32 -11.59
CA SER A 204 -10.77 10.99 -12.64
C SER A 204 -10.37 11.59 -13.98
N ALA A 205 -10.64 10.86 -15.07
CA ALA A 205 -10.44 11.31 -16.43
C ALA A 205 -11.18 12.61 -16.75
N ALA A 206 -12.31 12.87 -16.09
CA ALA A 206 -13.06 14.12 -16.23
C ALA A 206 -12.22 15.37 -15.90
N GLY A 207 -11.18 15.24 -15.07
CA GLY A 207 -10.24 16.32 -14.74
C GLY A 207 -9.06 16.46 -15.71
N THR A 208 -8.91 15.55 -16.70
CA THR A 208 -7.74 15.46 -17.60
C THR A 208 -8.11 15.72 -19.07
N SER A 209 -9.20 16.43 -19.34
CA SER A 209 -9.69 16.69 -20.70
C SER A 209 -8.61 17.31 -21.61
N GLY A 210 -8.38 16.69 -22.76
CA GLY A 210 -7.46 17.15 -23.81
C GLY A 210 -6.13 16.41 -23.92
N LEU A 211 -5.87 15.41 -23.09
CA LEU A 211 -4.72 14.52 -23.22
C LEU A 211 -5.17 13.17 -23.81
N ASN A 212 -4.64 12.78 -24.96
CA ASN A 212 -4.82 11.44 -25.55
C ASN A 212 -3.94 10.40 -24.86
N ASN A 213 -3.91 10.41 -23.53
CA ASN A 213 -3.10 9.49 -22.75
C ASN A 213 -4.02 8.52 -22.03
N GLU A 214 -3.52 7.32 -21.77
CA GLU A 214 -4.14 6.33 -20.91
C GLU A 214 -4.49 6.94 -19.53
N THR A 215 -5.73 6.80 -19.13
CA THR A 215 -6.25 7.32 -17.87
C THR A 215 -6.08 6.33 -16.73
N ARG A 216 -6.39 6.77 -15.50
CA ARG A 216 -6.47 5.85 -14.35
C ARG A 216 -7.63 4.87 -14.50
N GLU A 217 -8.75 5.35 -15.02
CA GLU A 217 -9.91 4.53 -15.33
C GLU A 217 -9.54 3.39 -16.27
N ASP A 218 -8.84 3.67 -17.38
CA ASP A 218 -8.44 2.66 -18.36
C ASP A 218 -7.60 1.54 -17.74
N ARG A 219 -6.64 1.90 -16.88
CA ARG A 219 -5.79 0.92 -16.17
C ARG A 219 -6.54 0.08 -15.16
N LEU A 220 -7.49 0.67 -14.45
CA LEU A 220 -8.33 -0.06 -13.48
C LEU A 220 -9.35 -0.93 -14.19
N GLU A 221 -9.87 -0.50 -15.34
CA GLU A 221 -10.72 -1.33 -16.19
C GLU A 221 -9.95 -2.56 -16.70
N GLU A 222 -8.74 -2.39 -17.24
CA GLU A 222 -7.86 -3.49 -17.64
C GLU A 222 -7.59 -4.46 -16.50
N PHE A 223 -7.29 -3.92 -15.31
CA PHE A 223 -7.10 -4.74 -14.11
C PHE A 223 -8.32 -5.60 -13.80
N LEU A 224 -9.53 -5.04 -13.84
CA LEU A 224 -10.79 -5.74 -13.55
C LEU A 224 -11.16 -6.72 -14.66
N TRP A 225 -10.85 -6.43 -15.92
CA TRP A 225 -11.05 -7.38 -17.02
C TRP A 225 -10.26 -8.68 -16.82
N TYR A 226 -9.07 -8.56 -16.27
CA TYR A 226 -8.21 -9.72 -15.99
C TYR A 226 -8.55 -10.39 -14.65
N ASN A 227 -9.00 -9.64 -13.66
CA ASN A 227 -9.28 -10.08 -12.29
C ASN A 227 -10.78 -9.92 -11.97
N LYS A 228 -11.60 -10.80 -12.54
CA LYS A 228 -13.08 -10.66 -12.56
C LYS A 228 -13.74 -10.78 -11.18
N ASP A 229 -13.07 -11.36 -10.21
CA ASP A 229 -13.58 -11.54 -8.83
C ASP A 229 -13.12 -10.43 -7.88
N GLU A 230 -12.44 -9.42 -8.41
CA GLU A 230 -11.92 -8.30 -7.62
C GLU A 230 -12.71 -7.01 -7.87
N GLU A 231 -12.69 -6.13 -6.87
CA GLU A 231 -13.26 -4.79 -6.90
C GLU A 231 -12.16 -3.78 -6.55
N VAL A 232 -12.26 -2.56 -7.05
CA VAL A 232 -11.30 -1.49 -6.78
C VAL A 232 -12.01 -0.23 -6.33
N ILE A 233 -11.53 0.40 -5.26
CA ILE A 233 -11.96 1.73 -4.85
C ILE A 233 -10.83 2.73 -5.13
N GLY A 234 -11.08 3.66 -6.04
CA GLY A 234 -10.24 4.83 -6.28
C GLY A 234 -10.41 5.84 -5.15
N LEU A 235 -9.31 6.22 -4.52
CA LEU A 235 -9.26 7.18 -3.43
C LEU A 235 -8.69 8.51 -3.95
N PRO A 236 -9.49 9.55 -4.20
CA PRO A 236 -8.99 10.91 -4.47
C PRO A 236 -8.16 11.45 -3.30
N GLU A 237 -7.28 12.41 -3.55
CA GLU A 237 -6.46 13.00 -2.51
C GLU A 237 -7.29 13.59 -1.36
N GLY A 238 -6.78 13.46 -0.14
CA GLY A 238 -7.45 13.88 1.10
C GLY A 238 -8.46 12.87 1.63
N THR A 239 -8.93 11.91 0.81
CA THR A 239 -9.92 10.91 1.25
C THR A 239 -9.29 9.71 1.95
N ALA A 240 -10.10 9.04 2.77
CA ALA A 240 -9.69 7.83 3.46
C ALA A 240 -10.88 6.89 3.69
N LEU A 241 -10.54 5.61 3.92
CA LEU A 241 -11.43 4.60 4.49
C LEU A 241 -11.06 4.43 5.97
N PHE A 242 -12.03 4.56 6.85
CA PHE A 242 -11.87 4.27 8.26
C PHE A 242 -12.62 2.98 8.61
N VAL A 243 -11.85 1.94 8.90
CA VAL A 243 -12.39 0.61 9.19
C VAL A 243 -12.39 0.36 10.69
N THR A 244 -13.51 -0.10 11.23
CA THR A 244 -13.67 -0.48 12.63
C THR A 244 -14.19 -1.92 12.75
N GLY A 245 -13.71 -2.64 13.75
CA GLY A 245 -14.04 -4.05 13.90
C GLY A 245 -13.64 -4.86 12.67
N GLU A 246 -14.46 -5.82 12.30
CA GLU A 246 -14.16 -6.72 11.19
C GLU A 246 -14.62 -6.17 9.84
N HIS A 247 -15.78 -5.49 9.81
CA HIS A 247 -16.47 -5.18 8.55
C HIS A 247 -16.97 -3.74 8.42
N ASP A 248 -17.02 -2.96 9.50
CA ASP A 248 -17.60 -1.61 9.43
C ASP A 248 -16.60 -0.65 8.79
N CYS A 249 -17.05 0.13 7.82
CA CYS A 249 -16.24 1.10 7.10
C CYS A 249 -16.98 2.42 6.95
N GLU A 250 -16.27 3.52 7.13
CA GLU A 250 -16.74 4.89 6.88
C GLU A 250 -15.80 5.58 5.90
N VAL A 251 -16.37 6.31 4.93
CA VAL A 251 -15.64 7.19 4.02
C VAL A 251 -15.43 8.53 4.69
N ILE A 252 -14.18 8.91 4.93
CA ILE A 252 -13.84 10.15 5.62
C ILE A 252 -12.87 11.01 4.80
N GLY A 253 -12.85 12.31 5.07
CA GLY A 253 -11.98 13.28 4.41
C GLY A 253 -12.41 14.73 4.73
N PRO A 254 -11.66 15.73 4.26
CA PRO A 254 -12.08 17.13 4.28
C PRO A 254 -13.43 17.30 3.58
N LYS A 255 -14.23 18.30 4.04
CA LYS A 255 -15.61 18.51 3.54
C LYS A 255 -15.71 18.78 2.04
N ASP A 256 -14.65 19.34 1.46
CA ASP A 256 -14.53 19.67 0.04
C ASP A 256 -13.81 18.60 -0.77
N ALA A 257 -13.43 17.47 -0.15
CA ALA A 257 -12.83 16.36 -0.88
C ALA A 257 -13.86 15.66 -1.79
N GLU A 258 -13.35 15.05 -2.86
CA GLU A 258 -14.19 14.32 -3.80
C GLU A 258 -14.77 13.05 -3.16
N ALA A 259 -15.87 12.55 -3.72
CA ALA A 259 -16.37 11.20 -3.42
C ALA A 259 -15.39 10.15 -3.92
N LEU A 260 -15.39 8.97 -3.29
CA LEU A 260 -14.63 7.81 -3.77
C LEU A 260 -15.25 7.27 -5.07
N TYR A 261 -14.45 6.52 -5.81
CA TYR A 261 -14.83 5.89 -7.07
C TYR A 261 -14.77 4.37 -6.94
N TRP A 262 -15.93 3.71 -6.93
CA TRP A 262 -15.99 2.26 -6.91
C TRP A 262 -16.05 1.70 -8.32
N PHE A 263 -14.98 1.03 -8.73
CA PHE A 263 -14.84 0.38 -10.03
C PHE A 263 -15.29 -1.08 -9.92
N ARG A 264 -16.30 -1.42 -10.68
CA ARG A 264 -16.99 -2.70 -10.63
C ARG A 264 -17.01 -3.38 -11.98
N GLN A 265 -16.83 -4.69 -11.97
CA GLN A 265 -17.06 -5.51 -13.14
C GLN A 265 -18.57 -5.46 -13.54
N ALA A 266 -18.83 -5.28 -14.82
CA ALA A 266 -20.15 -5.37 -15.43
C ALA A 266 -20.15 -6.40 -16.57
N GLU A 267 -21.33 -6.82 -17.04
CA GLU A 267 -21.43 -7.78 -18.15
C GLU A 267 -20.74 -7.25 -19.43
N MET A 268 -20.80 -5.95 -19.63
CA MET A 268 -20.11 -5.25 -20.73
C MET A 268 -19.31 -4.07 -20.16
N GLY A 269 -18.00 -4.29 -19.98
CA GLY A 269 -17.07 -3.27 -19.50
C GLY A 269 -17.09 -3.07 -17.98
N MET A 270 -16.83 -1.86 -17.56
CA MET A 270 -16.72 -1.45 -16.17
C MET A 270 -17.88 -0.51 -15.79
N ARG A 271 -18.44 -0.70 -14.61
CA ARG A 271 -19.37 0.25 -13.99
C ARG A 271 -18.67 1.05 -12.94
N LEU A 272 -18.87 2.37 -12.97
CA LEU A 272 -18.33 3.29 -12.00
C LEU A 272 -19.46 3.81 -11.09
N GLU A 273 -19.33 3.60 -9.78
CA GLU A 273 -20.21 4.17 -8.77
C GLU A 273 -19.44 5.13 -7.87
N ARG A 274 -20.11 6.20 -7.40
CA ARG A 274 -19.49 7.15 -6.47
C ARG A 274 -19.97 6.88 -5.05
N ILE A 275 -19.04 6.89 -4.09
CA ILE A 275 -19.31 6.72 -2.66
C ILE A 275 -19.01 8.05 -1.97
N ALA A 276 -20.06 8.72 -1.50
CA ALA A 276 -19.94 10.05 -0.89
C ALA A 276 -19.20 10.00 0.46
N LEU A 277 -18.58 11.11 0.84
CA LEU A 277 -18.04 11.29 2.19
C LEU A 277 -19.14 11.10 3.24
N GLY A 278 -18.79 10.51 4.38
CA GLY A 278 -19.70 10.16 5.46
C GLY A 278 -20.52 8.89 5.21
N THR A 279 -20.41 8.26 4.04
CA THR A 279 -21.08 6.97 3.79
C THR A 279 -20.50 5.90 4.70
N LYS A 280 -21.38 5.18 5.40
CA LYS A 280 -21.05 4.00 6.21
C LYS A 280 -21.53 2.75 5.53
N PHE A 281 -20.69 1.74 5.46
CA PHE A 281 -21.01 0.48 4.80
C PHE A 281 -20.27 -0.70 5.41
N ASP A 282 -20.78 -1.88 5.13
CA ASP A 282 -20.12 -3.15 5.46
C ASP A 282 -19.14 -3.51 4.34
N LEU A 283 -17.88 -3.79 4.67
CA LEU A 283 -16.83 -4.15 3.71
C LEU A 283 -17.24 -5.33 2.81
N ARG A 284 -18.06 -6.26 3.32
CA ARG A 284 -18.57 -7.43 2.57
C ARG A 284 -19.51 -7.06 1.42
N LYS A 285 -19.96 -5.82 1.34
CA LYS A 285 -20.78 -5.33 0.22
C LYS A 285 -19.95 -4.91 -0.99
N ILE A 286 -18.64 -4.66 -0.81
CA ILE A 286 -17.71 -4.35 -1.91
C ILE A 286 -17.24 -5.67 -2.52
N VAL A 287 -18.12 -6.26 -3.30
CA VAL A 287 -17.91 -7.52 -4.01
C VAL A 287 -18.61 -7.47 -5.38
N PRO A 288 -18.21 -8.29 -6.35
CA PRO A 288 -18.92 -8.39 -7.63
C PRO A 288 -20.43 -8.61 -7.42
N GLY A 289 -21.25 -7.73 -8.01
CA GLY A 289 -22.70 -7.75 -7.84
C GLY A 289 -23.24 -7.18 -6.51
N GLY A 290 -22.39 -6.75 -5.59
CA GLY A 290 -22.79 -6.13 -4.32
C GLY A 290 -23.52 -4.78 -4.51
N LYS A 291 -24.14 -4.26 -3.44
CA LYS A 291 -24.79 -2.94 -3.38
C LYS A 291 -24.52 -2.31 -2.01
N LEU A 292 -24.18 -1.03 -1.99
CA LEU A 292 -24.06 -0.23 -0.77
C LEU A 292 -25.39 0.16 -0.18
#